data_6e4c7bc5dffc6d5d5efefd113f56ceb9
#
_entry.id   6e4c7bc5dffc6d5d5efefd113f56ceb9
#
_cell.length_a   1.000
_cell.length_b   1.000
_cell.length_c   1.000
_cell.angle_alpha   90.00
_cell.angle_beta   90.00
_cell.angle_gamma   90.00
#
_symmetry.space_group_name_H-M   'P 1'
#
loop_
_entity.id
_entity.type
_entity.pdbx_description
1 polymer ?
#
loop_
_entity_poly.entity_id
_entity_poly.type
_entity_poly.pdbx_seq_one_letter_code
_entity_poly.pdbx_strand_id
1 'polypeptide(L)'
;SRRQRQMCIRDRADIDKCQRNGGNMVKAIVGANWGDEGKGKITDMLAEESDIIVRFQGGSNAGHTIINEYGKFALHLLPSGVFYNHTTSIIGNGVALNIPYLIKELKSLTDRNVPMPKILVSDRAQILMPYHVAFDTYEEARLAGKSFGSTKSGIAPFYSDKYAKIGFQVNELFGDEQELKEKIANVCTLKNVMLEHLYHQPLLNLSLIHISEPTR
;
A
#
# COMPACT_ATOMS: atom_id res chain seq x y z
N SER A 1 12.01 -7.84 21.94
CA SER A 1 12.66 -8.84 22.79
C SER A 1 14.16 -8.90 22.51
N ARG A 2 14.98 -9.49 23.41
CA ARG A 2 16.45 -9.61 23.25
C ARG A 2 16.85 -10.33 21.95
N ARG A 3 16.06 -11.28 21.44
CA ARG A 3 16.32 -12.00 20.18
C ARG A 3 16.20 -11.10 18.93
N GLN A 4 15.26 -10.18 18.92
CA GLN A 4 15.10 -9.22 17.80
C GLN A 4 16.27 -8.23 17.73
N ARG A 5 16.81 -7.80 18.91
CA ARG A 5 18.02 -6.96 18.94
C ARG A 5 19.27 -7.71 18.45
N GLN A 6 19.38 -9.02 18.69
CA GLN A 6 20.52 -9.81 18.21
C GLN A 6 20.48 -10.06 16.71
N MET A 7 19.29 -10.22 16.08
CA MET A 7 19.19 -10.28 14.61
C MET A 7 19.63 -8.98 13.95
N CYS A 8 19.17 -7.83 14.45
CA CYS A 8 19.60 -6.52 13.93
C CYS A 8 21.11 -6.28 14.06
N ILE A 9 21.76 -6.83 15.07
CA ILE A 9 23.22 -6.64 15.30
C ILE A 9 24.05 -7.55 14.39
N ARG A 10 23.61 -8.77 14.06
CA ARG A 10 24.28 -9.63 13.08
C ARG A 10 24.23 -9.03 11.67
N ASP A 11 23.08 -8.50 11.29
CA ASP A 11 22.90 -7.86 9.98
C ASP A 11 23.82 -6.64 9.80
N ARG A 12 24.12 -5.88 10.85
CA ARG A 12 25.05 -4.75 10.78
C ARG A 12 26.49 -5.16 10.44
N ALA A 13 26.97 -6.24 10.98
CA ALA A 13 28.34 -6.73 10.72
C ALA A 13 28.49 -7.25 9.27
N ASP A 14 27.43 -7.85 8.71
CA ASP A 14 27.39 -8.31 7.31
C ASP A 14 27.20 -7.14 6.34
N ILE A 15 26.49 -6.08 6.75
CA ILE A 15 26.33 -4.82 6.04
C ILE A 15 27.68 -4.13 5.83
N ASP A 16 28.45 -3.95 6.90
CA ASP A 16 29.77 -3.29 6.87
C ASP A 16 30.78 -4.08 6.01
N LYS A 17 30.59 -5.39 5.89
CA LYS A 17 31.44 -6.28 5.07
C LYS A 17 31.11 -6.16 3.58
N CYS A 18 29.84 -5.99 3.22
CA CYS A 18 29.40 -5.81 1.84
C CYS A 18 29.75 -4.41 1.30
N GLN A 19 29.63 -3.37 2.12
CA GLN A 19 30.02 -2.00 1.77
C GLN A 19 31.53 -1.88 1.49
N ARG A 20 32.39 -2.63 2.20
CA ARG A 20 33.84 -2.63 1.98
C ARG A 20 34.24 -3.24 0.64
N ASN A 21 33.39 -4.04 0.01
CA ASN A 21 33.67 -4.72 -1.25
C ASN A 21 33.05 -4.06 -2.48
N GLY A 22 32.44 -2.86 -2.36
CA GLY A 22 31.84 -2.11 -3.49
C GLY A 22 30.68 -2.82 -4.20
N GLY A 23 30.07 -3.83 -3.56
CA GLY A 23 28.96 -4.57 -4.14
C GLY A 23 27.61 -3.90 -3.88
N ASN A 24 26.69 -4.00 -4.84
CA ASN A 24 25.28 -3.61 -4.65
C ASN A 24 24.65 -4.50 -3.58
N MET A 25 24.16 -3.91 -2.49
CA MET A 25 23.56 -4.65 -1.39
C MET A 25 22.06 -4.49 -1.38
N VAL A 26 21.33 -5.61 -1.30
CA VAL A 26 19.89 -5.63 -1.10
C VAL A 26 19.56 -6.09 0.30
N LYS A 27 18.84 -5.25 1.06
CA LYS A 27 18.36 -5.55 2.42
C LYS A 27 16.85 -5.78 2.37
N ALA A 28 16.36 -6.87 2.98
CA ALA A 28 14.93 -7.12 3.14
C ALA A 28 14.53 -6.98 4.61
N ILE A 29 13.54 -6.14 4.89
CA ILE A 29 12.98 -5.94 6.23
C ILE A 29 11.64 -6.67 6.28
N VAL A 30 11.59 -7.75 7.04
CA VAL A 30 10.40 -8.58 7.20
C VAL A 30 9.99 -8.67 8.66
N GLY A 31 8.68 -8.71 8.93
CA GLY A 31 8.17 -8.95 10.27
C GLY A 31 8.06 -10.43 10.54
N ALA A 32 8.53 -10.85 11.72
CA ALA A 32 8.42 -12.23 12.18
C ALA A 32 7.14 -12.50 12.98
N ASN A 33 6.37 -11.46 13.28
CA ASN A 33 5.13 -11.50 14.05
C ASN A 33 3.98 -10.78 13.29
N TRP A 34 2.90 -10.51 13.98
CA TRP A 34 1.61 -10.06 13.43
C TRP A 34 1.41 -8.54 13.37
N GLY A 35 2.43 -7.76 13.22
CA GLY A 35 2.35 -6.30 13.17
C GLY A 35 3.37 -5.67 14.12
N ASP A 36 3.24 -4.49 14.51
CA ASP A 36 3.95 -3.67 15.52
C ASP A 36 5.43 -4.00 15.86
N GLU A 37 6.14 -4.74 14.98
CA GLU A 37 7.57 -5.06 15.16
C GLU A 37 8.48 -3.85 14.91
N GLY A 38 7.92 -2.73 14.46
CA GLY A 38 8.68 -1.52 14.18
C GLY A 38 9.39 -1.52 12.82
N LYS A 39 8.92 -2.31 11.84
CA LYS A 39 9.49 -2.36 10.48
C LYS A 39 9.65 -0.98 9.85
N GLY A 40 8.62 -0.13 9.95
CA GLY A 40 8.67 1.23 9.41
C GLY A 40 9.82 2.06 9.98
N LYS A 41 10.05 1.97 11.29
CA LYS A 41 11.15 2.66 11.96
C LYS A 41 12.52 2.14 11.53
N ILE A 42 12.65 0.83 11.36
CA ILE A 42 13.92 0.24 10.86
C ILE A 42 14.17 0.66 9.41
N THR A 43 13.11 0.68 8.58
CA THR A 43 13.21 1.14 7.20
C THR A 43 13.62 2.61 7.15
N ASP A 44 13.07 3.46 8.00
CA ASP A 44 13.41 4.87 8.11
C ASP A 44 14.88 5.08 8.49
N MET A 45 15.37 4.33 9.49
CA MET A 45 16.77 4.38 9.88
C MET A 45 17.74 3.96 8.77
N LEU A 46 17.34 3.04 7.89
CA LEU A 46 18.17 2.56 6.78
C LEU A 46 17.98 3.39 5.50
N ALA A 47 16.97 4.25 5.47
CA ALA A 47 16.63 5.05 4.32
C ALA A 47 17.72 6.05 3.94
N GLU A 48 18.39 6.62 4.95
CA GLU A 48 19.47 7.59 4.77
C GLU A 48 20.65 7.02 3.96
N GLU A 49 20.92 5.72 4.11
CA GLU A 49 22.02 5.02 3.43
C GLU A 49 21.56 4.26 2.16
N SER A 50 20.32 4.46 1.72
CA SER A 50 19.71 3.65 0.65
C SER A 50 19.38 4.49 -0.58
N ASP A 51 19.80 4.05 -1.76
CA ASP A 51 19.45 4.69 -3.04
C ASP A 51 18.00 4.41 -3.45
N ILE A 52 17.50 3.20 -3.09
CA ILE A 52 16.18 2.73 -3.49
C ILE A 52 15.49 2.09 -2.29
N ILE A 53 14.24 2.50 -2.03
CA ILE A 53 13.37 1.88 -1.03
C ILE A 53 12.13 1.34 -1.70
N VAL A 54 11.89 0.03 -1.55
CA VAL A 54 10.76 -0.64 -2.15
C VAL A 54 9.75 -1.06 -1.08
N ARG A 55 8.53 -0.55 -1.18
CA ARG A 55 7.38 -1.13 -0.50
C ARG A 55 6.82 -2.23 -1.38
N PHE A 56 7.06 -3.49 -1.03
CA PHE A 56 6.74 -4.60 -1.91
C PHE A 56 5.33 -5.16 -1.70
N GLN A 57 4.69 -4.92 -0.54
CA GLN A 57 3.33 -5.42 -0.23
C GLN A 57 2.63 -4.60 0.86
N GLY A 58 1.39 -4.98 1.19
CA GLY A 58 0.54 -4.31 2.17
C GLY A 58 -0.25 -3.15 1.56
N GLY A 59 -0.92 -2.39 2.39
CA GLY A 59 -1.76 -1.27 1.96
C GLY A 59 -1.81 -0.16 3.00
N SER A 60 -2.86 0.65 2.97
CA SER A 60 -3.05 1.78 3.88
C SER A 60 -3.62 1.41 5.26
N ASN A 61 -3.77 0.11 5.55
CA ASN A 61 -4.32 -0.40 6.81
C ASN A 61 -3.40 -0.23 8.02
N ALA A 62 -2.09 -0.19 7.81
CA ALA A 62 -1.11 -0.01 8.88
C ALA A 62 -0.23 1.20 8.57
N GLY A 63 -0.10 2.10 9.54
CA GLY A 63 0.76 3.27 9.43
C GLY A 63 2.02 3.15 10.27
N HIS A 64 3.02 3.94 9.90
CA HIS A 64 4.20 4.15 10.72
C HIS A 64 4.42 5.66 10.91
N THR A 65 4.89 6.03 12.08
CA THR A 65 5.15 7.44 12.41
C THR A 65 6.63 7.73 12.22
N ILE A 66 6.93 8.77 11.45
CA ILE A 66 8.25 9.34 11.28
C ILE A 66 8.25 10.73 11.91
N ILE A 67 9.32 11.06 12.62
CA ILE A 67 9.54 12.38 13.19
C ILE A 67 10.90 12.87 12.68
N ASN A 68 10.89 13.97 11.94
CA ASN A 68 12.08 14.57 11.37
C ASN A 68 12.00 16.12 11.45
N GLU A 69 12.91 16.81 10.77
CA GLU A 69 12.97 18.28 10.72
C GLU A 69 11.69 18.95 10.17
N TYR A 70 10.93 18.26 9.30
CA TYR A 70 9.65 18.74 8.76
C TYR A 70 8.46 18.49 9.71
N GLY A 71 8.68 17.79 10.83
CA GLY A 71 7.67 17.49 11.83
C GLY A 71 7.32 16.00 11.94
N LYS A 72 6.08 15.76 12.44
CA LYS A 72 5.58 14.38 12.67
C LYS A 72 4.66 13.97 11.53
N PHE A 73 4.97 12.88 10.85
CA PHE A 73 4.19 12.27 9.76
C PHE A 73 3.73 10.87 10.12
N ALA A 74 2.48 10.57 9.80
CA ALA A 74 1.94 9.21 9.82
C ALA A 74 1.80 8.74 8.38
N LEU A 75 2.74 7.93 7.90
CA LEU A 75 2.72 7.36 6.56
C LEU A 75 2.07 5.98 6.57
N HIS A 76 1.26 5.68 5.56
CA HIS A 76 0.57 4.41 5.40
C HIS A 76 0.92 3.73 4.07
N LEU A 77 0.90 4.46 2.95
CA LEU A 77 1.27 3.96 1.63
C LEU A 77 2.69 4.34 1.21
N LEU A 78 3.09 5.56 1.52
CA LEU A 78 4.42 6.04 1.13
C LEU A 78 5.53 5.29 1.87
N PRO A 79 6.59 4.87 1.16
CA PRO A 79 7.80 4.36 1.79
C PRO A 79 8.51 5.43 2.64
N SER A 80 9.29 5.03 3.64
CA SER A 80 10.03 5.97 4.51
C SER A 80 11.05 6.83 3.77
N GLY A 81 11.54 6.38 2.61
CA GLY A 81 12.52 7.10 1.79
C GLY A 81 12.06 8.43 1.20
N VAL A 82 10.76 8.77 1.32
CA VAL A 82 10.21 9.99 0.73
C VAL A 82 10.75 11.31 1.31
N PHE A 83 11.46 11.25 2.41
CA PHE A 83 12.09 12.43 3.04
C PHE A 83 13.53 12.68 2.56
N TYR A 84 14.11 11.76 1.79
CA TYR A 84 15.50 11.83 1.33
C TYR A 84 15.56 12.08 -0.18
N ASN A 85 16.16 13.19 -0.60
CA ASN A 85 16.21 13.62 -2.00
C ASN A 85 16.99 12.66 -2.92
N HIS A 86 17.95 11.91 -2.37
CA HIS A 86 18.76 10.94 -3.10
C HIS A 86 18.04 9.61 -3.31
N THR A 87 17.02 9.33 -2.49
CA THR A 87 16.33 8.04 -2.48
C THR A 87 15.21 8.00 -3.52
N THR A 88 15.14 6.92 -4.28
CA THR A 88 13.98 6.59 -5.11
C THR A 88 13.05 5.65 -4.35
N SER A 89 11.83 6.09 -4.10
CA SER A 89 10.79 5.31 -3.44
C SER A 89 9.96 4.53 -4.46
N ILE A 90 9.83 3.22 -4.30
CA ILE A 90 9.08 2.36 -5.22
C ILE A 90 7.89 1.73 -4.51
N ILE A 91 6.71 1.85 -5.12
CA ILE A 91 5.50 1.11 -4.75
C ILE A 91 5.44 -0.12 -5.65
N GLY A 92 5.68 -1.30 -5.06
CA GLY A 92 5.78 -2.56 -5.78
C GLY A 92 4.44 -3.20 -6.10
N ASN A 93 4.47 -4.26 -6.89
CA ASN A 93 3.30 -4.97 -7.42
C ASN A 93 2.46 -5.72 -6.36
N GLY A 94 3.00 -5.92 -5.15
CA GLY A 94 2.27 -6.53 -4.05
C GLY A 94 1.44 -5.55 -3.24
N VAL A 95 1.58 -4.23 -3.46
CA VAL A 95 0.89 -3.20 -2.69
C VAL A 95 -0.58 -3.08 -3.11
N ALA A 96 -1.47 -2.94 -2.13
CA ALA A 96 -2.86 -2.52 -2.32
C ALA A 96 -2.89 -1.01 -2.49
N LEU A 97 -2.88 -0.55 -3.74
CA LEU A 97 -2.74 0.87 -4.08
C LEU A 97 -4.08 1.59 -3.95
N ASN A 98 -4.26 2.32 -2.88
CA ASN A 98 -5.38 3.26 -2.71
C ASN A 98 -4.95 4.63 -3.27
N ILE A 99 -5.36 4.96 -4.50
CA ILE A 99 -4.96 6.18 -5.20
C ILE A 99 -5.38 7.45 -4.44
N PRO A 100 -6.64 7.62 -4.00
CA PRO A 100 -7.04 8.78 -3.19
C PRO A 100 -6.19 8.95 -1.93
N TYR A 101 -5.85 7.84 -1.28
CA TYR A 101 -5.02 7.88 -0.07
C TYR A 101 -3.57 8.28 -0.38
N LEU A 102 -3.01 7.76 -1.47
CA LEU A 102 -1.67 8.15 -1.94
C LEU A 102 -1.59 9.65 -2.23
N ILE A 103 -2.58 10.19 -2.94
CA ILE A 103 -2.65 11.63 -3.25
C ILE A 103 -2.73 12.46 -1.97
N LYS A 104 -3.53 12.03 -1.00
CA LYS A 104 -3.66 12.69 0.31
C LYS A 104 -2.33 12.70 1.06
N GLU A 105 -1.58 11.59 1.06
CA GLU A 105 -0.27 11.54 1.71
C GLU A 105 0.75 12.44 0.99
N LEU A 106 0.81 12.41 -0.34
CA LEU A 106 1.67 13.31 -1.11
C LEU A 106 1.37 14.77 -0.83
N LYS A 107 0.08 15.13 -0.81
CA LYS A 107 -0.33 16.49 -0.46
C LYS A 107 0.12 16.87 0.96
N SER A 108 0.05 15.96 1.92
CA SER A 108 0.50 16.23 3.29
C SER A 108 2.00 16.51 3.39
N LEU A 109 2.82 15.97 2.47
CA LEU A 109 4.24 16.31 2.37
C LEU A 109 4.44 17.73 1.81
N THR A 110 3.78 18.05 0.70
CA THR A 110 3.90 19.37 0.06
C THR A 110 3.37 20.50 0.94
N ASP A 111 2.27 20.29 1.65
CA ASP A 111 1.69 21.26 2.58
C ASP A 111 2.65 21.61 3.75
N ARG A 112 3.66 20.80 3.99
CA ARG A 112 4.69 21.00 5.02
C ARG A 112 6.07 21.30 4.44
N ASN A 113 6.13 21.73 3.20
CA ASN A 113 7.37 22.08 2.48
C ASN A 113 8.40 20.94 2.39
N VAL A 114 7.97 19.68 2.46
CA VAL A 114 8.84 18.56 2.11
C VAL A 114 9.05 18.58 0.59
N PRO A 115 10.29 18.50 0.10
CA PRO A 115 10.55 18.41 -1.34
C PRO A 115 9.80 17.24 -1.96
N MET A 116 9.29 17.42 -3.19
CA MET A 116 8.55 16.35 -3.87
C MET A 116 9.44 15.12 -4.05
N PRO A 117 9.08 13.98 -3.45
CA PRO A 117 9.91 12.79 -3.50
C PRO A 117 9.89 12.14 -4.90
N LYS A 118 10.96 11.46 -5.25
CA LYS A 118 11.01 10.61 -6.44
C LYS A 118 10.29 9.30 -6.17
N ILE A 119 9.08 9.14 -6.71
CA ILE A 119 8.24 7.97 -6.52
C ILE A 119 7.99 7.27 -7.85
N LEU A 120 8.19 5.96 -7.87
CA LEU A 120 7.81 5.08 -8.95
C LEU A 120 6.75 4.12 -8.47
N VAL A 121 5.75 3.88 -9.30
CA VAL A 121 4.69 2.91 -9.03
C VAL A 121 4.78 1.80 -10.05
N SER A 122 4.80 0.55 -9.59
CA SER A 122 4.76 -0.59 -10.51
C SER A 122 3.48 -0.56 -11.34
N ASP A 123 3.62 -0.72 -12.64
CA ASP A 123 2.51 -0.89 -13.58
C ASP A 123 1.63 -2.11 -13.28
N ARG A 124 2.20 -3.10 -12.57
CA ARG A 124 1.52 -4.31 -12.10
C ARG A 124 0.96 -4.18 -10.67
N ALA A 125 1.15 -3.05 -10.01
CA ALA A 125 0.46 -2.79 -8.75
C ALA A 125 -1.04 -2.77 -9.00
N GLN A 126 -1.82 -3.34 -8.06
CA GLN A 126 -3.26 -3.37 -8.21
C GLN A 126 -3.93 -2.26 -7.40
N ILE A 127 -5.02 -1.75 -7.95
CA ILE A 127 -5.77 -0.63 -7.42
C ILE A 127 -6.78 -1.16 -6.40
N LEU A 128 -6.76 -0.57 -5.21
CA LEU A 128 -7.77 -0.78 -4.21
C LEU A 128 -9.00 0.07 -4.57
N MET A 129 -10.06 -0.59 -5.02
CA MET A 129 -11.31 0.04 -5.44
C MET A 129 -12.20 0.38 -4.24
N PRO A 130 -13.07 1.39 -4.34
CA PRO A 130 -13.97 1.79 -3.25
C PRO A 130 -14.84 0.65 -2.72
N TYR A 131 -15.29 -0.26 -3.59
CA TYR A 131 -16.10 -1.39 -3.17
C TYR A 131 -15.34 -2.36 -2.23
N HIS A 132 -14.01 -2.46 -2.31
CA HIS A 132 -13.24 -3.28 -1.37
C HIS A 132 -13.43 -2.79 0.08
N VAL A 133 -13.44 -1.47 0.28
CA VAL A 133 -13.68 -0.87 1.61
C VAL A 133 -15.09 -1.16 2.10
N ALA A 134 -16.08 -1.07 1.20
CA ALA A 134 -17.48 -1.39 1.52
C ALA A 134 -17.62 -2.87 1.90
N PHE A 135 -17.05 -3.78 1.12
CA PHE A 135 -17.09 -5.22 1.38
C PHE A 135 -16.41 -5.61 2.70
N ASP A 136 -15.28 -5.00 3.02
CA ASP A 136 -14.59 -5.22 4.29
C ASP A 136 -15.47 -4.79 5.49
N THR A 137 -16.18 -3.67 5.33
CA THR A 137 -17.14 -3.17 6.33
C THR A 137 -18.36 -4.09 6.47
N TYR A 138 -18.93 -4.56 5.36
CA TYR A 138 -20.11 -5.43 5.37
C TYR A 138 -19.79 -6.82 5.93
N GLU A 139 -18.61 -7.35 5.63
CA GLU A 139 -18.18 -8.63 6.16
C GLU A 139 -17.97 -8.57 7.69
N GLU A 140 -17.35 -7.53 8.21
CA GLU A 140 -17.23 -7.31 9.64
C GLU A 140 -18.61 -7.18 10.33
N ALA A 141 -19.56 -6.49 9.69
CA ALA A 141 -20.92 -6.37 10.20
C ALA A 141 -21.65 -7.71 10.17
N ARG A 142 -21.50 -8.52 9.09
CA ARG A 142 -22.13 -9.84 8.95
C ARG A 142 -21.64 -10.82 10.01
N LEU A 143 -20.37 -10.75 10.36
CA LEU A 143 -19.77 -11.67 11.35
C LEU A 143 -20.17 -11.36 12.81
N ALA A 144 -20.84 -10.28 13.07
CA ALA A 144 -21.44 -9.82 14.32
C ALA A 144 -21.01 -10.60 15.59
N GLY A 145 -20.10 -10.07 16.39
CA GLY A 145 -19.58 -10.70 17.62
C GLY A 145 -18.51 -11.78 17.42
N LYS A 146 -18.25 -12.21 16.18
CA LYS A 146 -17.11 -13.03 15.74
C LYS A 146 -16.24 -12.28 14.74
N SER A 147 -16.31 -10.95 14.74
CA SER A 147 -15.54 -10.10 13.85
C SER A 147 -14.04 -10.28 14.07
N PHE A 148 -13.25 -10.21 12.98
CA PHE A 148 -11.80 -10.35 13.03
C PHE A 148 -11.09 -9.08 13.52
N GLY A 149 -11.81 -7.97 13.72
CA GLY A 149 -11.24 -6.68 14.06
C GLY A 149 -10.55 -6.03 12.85
N SER A 150 -11.14 -6.14 11.67
CA SER A 150 -10.63 -5.50 10.45
C SER A 150 -10.48 -4.00 10.64
N THR A 151 -9.46 -3.43 10.01
CA THR A 151 -9.28 -1.98 9.92
C THR A 151 -10.29 -1.30 8.99
N LYS A 152 -11.16 -2.06 8.33
CA LYS A 152 -12.13 -1.61 7.33
C LYS A 152 -11.48 -0.82 6.19
N SER A 153 -10.26 -1.19 5.86
CA SER A 153 -9.46 -0.55 4.80
C SER A 153 -9.55 -1.27 3.45
N GLY A 154 -10.36 -2.32 3.37
CA GLY A 154 -10.60 -3.09 2.14
C GLY A 154 -9.48 -4.05 1.75
N ILE A 155 -8.54 -4.34 2.65
CA ILE A 155 -7.33 -5.12 2.34
C ILE A 155 -7.66 -6.59 2.05
N ALA A 156 -8.48 -7.24 2.85
CA ALA A 156 -8.85 -8.64 2.65
C ALA A 156 -9.63 -8.85 1.34
N PRO A 157 -10.71 -8.10 1.04
CA PRO A 157 -11.39 -8.17 -0.26
C PRO A 157 -10.49 -7.84 -1.44
N PHE A 158 -9.59 -6.88 -1.29
CA PHE A 158 -8.61 -6.52 -2.32
C PHE A 158 -7.70 -7.71 -2.69
N TYR A 159 -7.08 -8.35 -1.71
CA TYR A 159 -6.23 -9.51 -1.98
C TYR A 159 -7.02 -10.71 -2.50
N SER A 160 -8.26 -10.88 -2.07
CA SER A 160 -9.17 -11.87 -2.64
C SER A 160 -9.33 -11.65 -4.15
N ASP A 161 -9.66 -10.45 -4.58
CA ASP A 161 -9.82 -10.10 -6.00
C ASP A 161 -8.51 -10.22 -6.78
N LYS A 162 -7.40 -9.83 -6.18
CA LYS A 162 -6.07 -9.98 -6.77
C LYS A 162 -5.77 -11.43 -7.11
N TYR A 163 -5.96 -12.35 -6.18
CA TYR A 163 -5.68 -13.77 -6.38
C TYR A 163 -6.75 -14.47 -7.21
N ALA A 164 -8.00 -13.99 -7.20
CA ALA A 164 -9.04 -14.39 -8.14
C ALA A 164 -8.83 -13.86 -9.56
N LYS A 165 -7.83 -12.99 -9.77
CA LYS A 165 -7.47 -12.37 -11.05
C LYS A 165 -8.57 -11.49 -11.66
N ILE A 166 -9.40 -10.88 -10.82
CA ILE A 166 -10.46 -9.93 -11.22
C ILE A 166 -10.16 -8.49 -10.79
N GLY A 167 -9.02 -8.25 -10.12
CA GLY A 167 -8.57 -6.92 -9.73
C GLY A 167 -8.08 -6.08 -10.92
N PHE A 168 -7.85 -4.79 -10.67
CA PHE A 168 -7.41 -3.80 -11.66
C PHE A 168 -5.95 -3.44 -11.44
N GLN A 169 -5.13 -3.50 -12.47
CA GLN A 169 -3.72 -3.11 -12.43
C GLN A 169 -3.55 -1.65 -12.87
N VAL A 170 -2.47 -1.03 -12.43
CA VAL A 170 -2.15 0.36 -12.80
C VAL A 170 -1.96 0.53 -14.31
N ASN A 171 -1.36 -0.44 -15.00
CA ASN A 171 -1.20 -0.39 -16.45
C ASN A 171 -2.54 -0.30 -17.21
N GLU A 172 -3.62 -0.86 -16.66
CA GLU A 172 -4.94 -0.81 -17.30
C GLU A 172 -5.50 0.62 -17.38
N LEU A 173 -5.04 1.53 -16.49
CA LEU A 173 -5.41 2.96 -16.55
C LEU A 173 -4.83 3.68 -17.77
N PHE A 174 -3.81 3.13 -18.40
CA PHE A 174 -3.14 3.69 -19.58
C PHE A 174 -3.47 2.92 -20.86
N GLY A 175 -4.32 1.90 -20.74
CA GLY A 175 -4.82 1.09 -21.86
C GLY A 175 -6.06 1.67 -22.53
N ASP A 176 -6.83 0.80 -23.18
CA ASP A 176 -8.10 1.18 -23.80
C ASP A 176 -9.18 1.47 -22.75
N GLU A 177 -9.76 2.66 -22.82
CA GLU A 177 -10.78 3.10 -21.87
C GLU A 177 -12.06 2.25 -21.94
N GLN A 178 -12.43 1.79 -23.15
CA GLN A 178 -13.61 0.98 -23.33
C GLN A 178 -13.43 -0.42 -22.73
N GLU A 179 -12.27 -1.05 -22.92
CA GLU A 179 -11.94 -2.33 -22.30
C GLU A 179 -11.95 -2.22 -20.78
N LEU A 180 -11.41 -1.12 -20.21
CA LEU A 180 -11.44 -0.87 -18.79
C LEU A 180 -12.87 -0.71 -18.25
N LYS A 181 -13.73 0.05 -18.96
CA LYS A 181 -15.14 0.21 -18.59
C LYS A 181 -15.91 -1.10 -18.61
N GLU A 182 -15.71 -1.93 -19.63
CA GLU A 182 -16.31 -3.25 -19.73
C GLU A 182 -15.86 -4.17 -18.59
N LYS A 183 -14.58 -4.18 -18.28
CA LYS A 183 -14.04 -4.93 -17.14
C LYS A 183 -14.66 -4.47 -15.82
N ILE A 184 -14.77 -3.16 -15.60
CA ILE A 184 -15.42 -2.59 -14.41
C ILE A 184 -16.88 -3.04 -14.34
N ALA A 185 -17.64 -2.98 -15.45
CA ALA A 185 -19.03 -3.41 -15.50
C ALA A 185 -19.18 -4.89 -15.13
N ASN A 186 -18.33 -5.75 -15.67
CA ASN A 186 -18.33 -7.19 -15.40
C ASN A 186 -18.02 -7.47 -13.92
N VAL A 187 -17.03 -6.79 -13.34
CA VAL A 187 -16.72 -6.93 -11.90
C VAL A 187 -17.85 -6.42 -11.04
N CYS A 188 -18.48 -5.28 -11.39
CA CYS A 188 -19.63 -4.76 -10.67
C CYS A 188 -20.79 -5.74 -10.67
N THR A 189 -21.09 -6.37 -11.81
CA THR A 189 -22.12 -7.39 -11.92
C THR A 189 -21.89 -8.54 -10.95
N LEU A 190 -20.65 -9.06 -10.92
CA LEU A 190 -20.26 -10.11 -9.98
C LEU A 190 -20.41 -9.66 -8.51
N LYS A 191 -19.96 -8.44 -8.19
CA LYS A 191 -20.03 -7.89 -6.82
C LYS A 191 -21.47 -7.60 -6.40
N ASN A 192 -22.32 -7.18 -7.31
CA ASN A 192 -23.74 -6.92 -7.06
C ASN A 192 -24.50 -8.17 -6.62
N VAL A 193 -24.15 -9.35 -7.12
CA VAL A 193 -24.70 -10.62 -6.62
C VAL A 193 -24.43 -10.79 -5.12
N MET A 194 -23.22 -10.50 -4.67
CA MET A 194 -22.89 -10.56 -3.25
C MET A 194 -23.58 -9.48 -2.42
N LEU A 195 -23.69 -8.27 -2.96
CA LEU A 195 -24.39 -7.17 -2.29
C LEU A 195 -25.86 -7.48 -2.10
N GLU A 196 -26.53 -7.99 -3.12
CA GLU A 196 -27.95 -8.31 -3.09
C GLU A 196 -28.25 -9.51 -2.18
N HIS A 197 -27.57 -10.63 -2.38
CA HIS A 197 -27.95 -11.91 -1.79
C HIS A 197 -27.23 -12.25 -0.50
N LEU A 198 -26.03 -11.68 -0.24
CA LEU A 198 -25.27 -11.98 0.97
C LEU A 198 -25.31 -10.84 1.99
N TYR A 199 -25.08 -9.62 1.51
CA TYR A 199 -24.96 -8.46 2.41
C TYR A 199 -26.25 -7.66 2.54
N HIS A 200 -27.22 -7.84 1.62
CA HIS A 200 -28.47 -7.08 1.55
C HIS A 200 -28.23 -5.56 1.55
N GLN A 201 -27.29 -5.13 0.72
CA GLN A 201 -26.84 -3.75 0.59
C GLN A 201 -27.15 -3.18 -0.80
N PRO A 202 -27.19 -1.84 -0.94
CA PRO A 202 -27.39 -1.20 -2.24
C PRO A 202 -26.37 -1.65 -3.28
N LEU A 203 -26.84 -1.84 -4.52
CA LEU A 203 -26.00 -2.27 -5.63
C LEU A 203 -25.01 -1.17 -6.04
N LEU A 204 -23.84 -1.59 -6.54
CA LEU A 204 -22.87 -0.69 -7.15
C LEU A 204 -23.46 -0.12 -8.45
N ASN A 205 -23.38 1.20 -8.60
CA ASN A 205 -23.70 1.88 -9.83
C ASN A 205 -22.39 2.31 -10.52
N LEU A 206 -22.25 2.01 -11.81
CA LEU A 206 -21.08 2.37 -12.61
C LEU A 206 -20.80 3.88 -12.59
N SER A 207 -21.83 4.72 -12.50
CA SER A 207 -21.66 6.17 -12.40
C SER A 207 -20.99 6.65 -11.10
N LEU A 208 -20.94 5.81 -10.06
CA LEU A 208 -20.30 6.11 -8.78
C LEU A 208 -18.86 5.59 -8.71
N ILE A 209 -18.43 4.79 -9.67
CA ILE A 209 -17.05 4.31 -9.77
C ILE A 209 -16.26 5.31 -10.65
N HIS A 210 -16.22 6.57 -10.23
CA HIS A 210 -15.29 7.51 -10.82
C HIS A 210 -13.87 7.08 -10.38
N ILE A 211 -13.20 6.37 -11.28
CA ILE A 211 -11.74 6.46 -11.33
C ILE A 211 -11.52 7.91 -11.75
N SER A 212 -11.11 8.73 -10.79
CA SER A 212 -10.88 10.16 -11.00
C SER A 212 -10.11 10.32 -12.30
N GLU A 213 -10.67 11.11 -13.24
CA GLU A 213 -9.98 11.47 -14.46
C GLU A 213 -8.57 11.93 -14.07
N PRO A 214 -7.52 11.42 -14.74
CA PRO A 214 -6.19 11.95 -14.50
C PRO A 214 -6.26 13.43 -14.82
N THR A 215 -6.17 14.26 -13.79
CA THR A 215 -5.97 15.70 -13.97
C THR A 215 -4.71 15.88 -14.79
N ARG A 216 -4.89 16.30 -16.05
CA ARG A 216 -3.84 16.65 -17.00
C ARG A 216 -2.98 17.77 -16.46
#